data_701138830ca25591aca9afab8e4df7a6
#
_entry.id   701138830ca25591aca9afab8e4df7a6
#
_cell.length_a   1.000
_cell.length_b   1.000
_cell.length_c   1.000
_cell.angle_alpha   90.00
_cell.angle_beta   90.00
_cell.angle_gamma   90.00
#
_symmetry.space_group_name_H-M   'P 1'
#
loop_
_entity.id
_entity.type
_entity.pdbx_description
1 polymer ?
#
loop_
_entity_poly.entity_id
_entity_poly.type
_entity_poly.pdbx_seq_one_letter_code
_entity_poly.pdbx_strand_id
1 'polypeptide(L)'
;MRLSNGEVLLRWPLAQHIITQGWYYNDGSLHQAVDLRTQIDNMYIRPVYAAEDGTVDQTQDWDGHTRTGMQSYGNMVRIRHADYKSKTLQTRYAHLSSYCVKYGQRVKEGEIIGYSGVTGNVFGAHLHFEVILNGKRTNPLVWLDNDFTTASGQVFTYRPGEHAVEKPADAAQPSGEEVLIDVSHHQGSIYWAKVPYRAIVRIGYRGYGSGKLMKDEQYDANFAGAKASGKLFGFYFFSQATTVDEASEEADFCAGLAPSGYPLFFDAEWSHETHDGRADSLTKDQRTAIAMAFCERAKTHGFTAGIYTFTAFAGANIDYTYLCEDYIGWLADTRTNYNKTLPRYIHQYGWGSVPGITGVVDLNHLVKALPAADKPANKLQVIMVGPVSQGDADAIYLLCKERGLTDAGLYKSSWA
;
A
#
# COMPACT_ATOMS: atom_id res chain seq x y z
N MET A 1 -11.72 15.31 13.87
CA MET A 1 -12.88 15.74 12.99
C MET A 1 -14.20 15.37 13.64
N ARG A 2 -15.19 16.31 13.71
CA ARG A 2 -16.56 16.02 14.18
C ARG A 2 -17.48 15.80 12.98
N LEU A 3 -18.21 14.70 13.03
CA LEU A 3 -19.08 14.26 11.96
C LEU A 3 -20.48 14.86 12.11
N SER A 4 -21.24 14.95 11.01
CA SER A 4 -22.59 15.51 11.00
C SER A 4 -23.59 14.72 11.88
N ASN A 5 -23.32 13.44 12.15
CA ASN A 5 -24.08 12.58 13.04
C ASN A 5 -23.71 12.74 14.53
N GLY A 6 -22.79 13.66 14.85
CA GLY A 6 -22.30 13.91 16.22
C GLY A 6 -21.18 12.97 16.70
N GLU A 7 -20.71 12.07 15.83
CA GLU A 7 -19.56 11.22 16.12
C GLU A 7 -18.25 12.01 15.98
N VAL A 8 -17.18 11.51 16.62
CA VAL A 8 -15.85 12.11 16.59
C VAL A 8 -14.85 11.12 16.03
N LEU A 9 -14.19 11.51 14.95
CA LEU A 9 -13.03 10.81 14.41
C LEU A 9 -11.79 11.62 14.76
N LEU A 10 -10.94 11.07 15.61
CA LEU A 10 -9.69 11.70 16.02
C LEU A 10 -8.63 11.51 14.94
N ARG A 11 -7.81 12.52 14.73
CA ARG A 11 -6.61 12.42 13.88
C ARG A 11 -5.55 11.55 14.57
N TRP A 12 -4.81 10.76 13.78
CA TRP A 12 -3.61 10.08 14.27
C TRP A 12 -2.58 11.09 14.77
N PRO A 13 -2.01 10.85 15.97
CA PRO A 13 -1.07 11.79 16.58
C PRO A 13 0.35 11.72 15.97
N LEU A 14 0.61 10.79 15.07
CA LEU A 14 1.85 10.66 14.28
C LEU A 14 1.52 10.62 12.79
N ALA A 15 2.48 10.97 11.94
CA ALA A 15 2.34 10.87 10.50
C ALA A 15 2.35 9.40 10.01
N GLN A 16 2.98 8.50 10.76
CA GLN A 16 3.01 7.08 10.46
C GLN A 16 2.20 6.33 11.52
N HIS A 17 1.26 5.53 11.06
CA HIS A 17 0.26 4.87 11.87
C HIS A 17 0.68 3.41 12.13
N ILE A 18 1.82 3.21 12.81
CA ILE A 18 2.37 1.88 13.11
C ILE A 18 2.17 1.58 14.59
N ILE A 19 1.28 0.65 14.90
CA ILE A 19 0.98 0.24 16.28
C ILE A 19 1.99 -0.82 16.72
N THR A 20 2.66 -0.57 17.85
CA THR A 20 3.55 -1.54 18.50
C THR A 20 2.89 -2.25 19.67
N GLN A 21 1.93 -1.60 20.35
CA GLN A 21 1.14 -2.19 21.42
C GLN A 21 -0.30 -1.66 21.36
N GLY A 22 -1.28 -2.56 21.34
CA GLY A 22 -2.70 -2.22 21.33
C GLY A 22 -3.28 -2.05 22.74
N TRP A 23 -4.64 -1.96 22.80
CA TRP A 23 -5.42 -1.77 24.02
C TRP A 23 -5.20 -2.88 25.08
N TYR A 24 -4.87 -4.09 24.65
CA TYR A 24 -4.54 -5.23 25.51
C TYR A 24 -3.10 -5.66 25.31
N TYR A 25 -2.44 -6.05 26.38
CA TYR A 25 -1.19 -6.81 26.29
C TYR A 25 -1.47 -8.24 25.79
N ASN A 26 -0.39 -8.95 25.40
CA ASN A 26 -0.51 -10.33 24.89
C ASN A 26 -1.06 -11.34 25.93
N ASP A 27 -0.92 -11.05 27.20
CA ASP A 27 -1.47 -11.83 28.31
C ASP A 27 -2.97 -11.53 28.57
N GLY A 28 -3.57 -10.63 27.80
CA GLY A 28 -4.96 -10.20 27.93
C GLY A 28 -5.22 -9.13 28.97
N SER A 29 -4.19 -8.67 29.70
CA SER A 29 -4.30 -7.56 30.62
C SER A 29 -4.47 -6.24 29.85
N LEU A 30 -5.02 -5.21 30.53
CA LEU A 30 -5.30 -3.91 29.92
C LEU A 30 -4.05 -3.04 29.87
N HIS A 31 -3.62 -2.63 28.68
CA HIS A 31 -2.68 -1.56 28.43
C HIS A 31 -3.33 -0.18 28.64
N GLN A 32 -4.58 -0.04 28.24
CA GLN A 32 -5.41 1.16 28.33
C GLN A 32 -4.91 2.33 27.45
N ALA A 33 -4.18 2.04 26.38
CA ALA A 33 -3.61 2.98 25.42
C ALA A 33 -3.35 2.28 24.09
N VAL A 34 -2.79 2.99 23.16
CA VAL A 34 -2.04 2.42 22.04
C VAL A 34 -0.64 3.02 22.02
N ASP A 35 0.38 2.18 21.80
CA ASP A 35 1.73 2.63 21.55
C ASP A 35 2.01 2.65 20.06
N LEU A 36 2.51 3.77 19.58
CA LEU A 36 2.83 4.02 18.19
C LEU A 36 4.35 4.05 17.99
N ARG A 37 4.81 3.33 16.97
CA ARG A 37 6.23 3.31 16.60
C ARG A 37 6.71 4.70 16.24
N THR A 38 7.82 5.12 16.84
CA THR A 38 8.49 6.37 16.49
C THR A 38 9.88 6.14 15.91
N GLN A 39 10.48 4.98 16.18
CA GLN A 39 11.79 4.64 15.64
C GLN A 39 11.66 4.16 14.19
N ILE A 40 12.06 5.02 13.25
CA ILE A 40 12.06 4.80 11.82
C ILE A 40 13.31 5.46 11.26
N ASP A 41 14.07 4.78 10.41
CA ASP A 41 15.29 5.30 9.77
C ASP A 41 16.32 5.83 10.78
N ASN A 42 16.57 5.08 11.85
CA ASN A 42 17.48 5.44 12.96
C ASN A 42 17.13 6.74 13.70
N MET A 43 15.97 7.33 13.46
CA MET A 43 15.44 8.47 14.19
C MET A 43 14.18 8.08 14.95
N TYR A 44 14.08 8.54 16.21
CA TYR A 44 12.91 8.26 17.06
C TYR A 44 12.21 9.54 17.56
N ILE A 45 12.79 10.71 17.30
CA ILE A 45 12.17 12.00 17.62
C ILE A 45 11.30 12.40 16.43
N ARG A 46 9.98 12.34 16.58
CA ARG A 46 8.99 12.63 15.56
C ARG A 46 8.04 13.72 16.02
N PRO A 47 7.56 14.61 15.15
CA PRO A 47 6.49 15.55 15.51
C PRO A 47 5.26 14.78 15.98
N VAL A 48 4.69 15.24 17.10
CA VAL A 48 3.45 14.73 17.67
C VAL A 48 2.36 15.79 17.47
N TYR A 49 1.22 15.38 16.93
CA TYR A 49 0.15 16.26 16.51
C TYR A 49 -1.06 16.14 17.43
N ALA A 50 -1.77 17.26 17.66
CA ALA A 50 -3.04 17.26 18.35
C ALA A 50 -4.09 16.45 17.56
N ALA A 51 -4.77 15.51 18.22
CA ALA A 51 -5.74 14.62 17.56
C ALA A 51 -7.06 15.30 17.21
N GLU A 52 -7.39 16.43 17.85
CA GLU A 52 -8.54 17.28 17.58
C GLU A 52 -8.29 18.69 18.13
N ASP A 53 -9.08 19.67 17.69
CA ASP A 53 -9.16 21.01 18.30
C ASP A 53 -9.40 20.89 19.81
N GLY A 54 -8.69 21.67 20.61
CA GLY A 54 -8.85 21.60 22.05
C GLY A 54 -8.07 22.63 22.84
N THR A 55 -8.01 22.43 24.15
CA THR A 55 -7.24 23.22 25.09
C THR A 55 -6.34 22.29 25.89
N VAL A 56 -5.07 22.61 25.99
CA VAL A 56 -4.12 21.88 26.82
C VAL A 56 -4.55 22.00 28.28
N ASP A 57 -4.97 20.91 28.89
CA ASP A 57 -5.47 20.88 30.26
C ASP A 57 -4.49 20.23 31.25
N GLN A 58 -3.39 19.67 30.74
CA GLN A 58 -2.28 19.19 31.57
C GLN A 58 -0.99 19.14 30.76
N THR A 59 0.11 19.55 31.36
CA THR A 59 1.47 19.25 30.92
C THR A 59 2.26 18.67 32.10
N GLN A 60 3.27 17.86 31.83
CA GLN A 60 4.14 17.30 32.83
C GLN A 60 5.56 17.22 32.31
N ASP A 61 6.49 17.72 33.10
CA ASP A 61 7.92 17.48 32.91
C ASP A 61 8.33 16.22 33.68
N TRP A 62 9.15 15.39 33.05
CA TRP A 62 9.75 14.24 33.71
C TRP A 62 10.91 14.69 34.58
N ASP A 63 11.00 14.15 35.78
CA ASP A 63 12.06 14.46 36.73
C ASP A 63 13.44 13.81 36.39
N GLY A 64 13.49 13.05 35.28
CA GLY A 64 14.71 12.41 34.77
C GLY A 64 14.99 11.02 35.36
N HIS A 65 14.26 10.56 36.37
CA HIS A 65 14.57 9.31 37.07
C HIS A 65 13.36 8.48 37.53
N THR A 66 12.26 9.08 37.95
CA THR A 66 11.08 8.35 38.46
C THR A 66 10.30 7.69 37.34
N ARG A 67 9.99 6.39 37.50
CA ARG A 67 9.31 5.57 36.51
C ARG A 67 7.97 4.99 37.02
N THR A 68 7.41 5.57 38.08
CA THR A 68 6.16 5.12 38.71
C THR A 68 5.17 6.26 38.85
N GLY A 69 3.89 5.93 39.08
CA GLY A 69 2.83 6.93 39.22
C GLY A 69 2.72 7.82 37.99
N MET A 70 2.46 9.09 38.16
CA MET A 70 2.35 10.03 37.05
C MET A 70 3.67 10.22 36.28
N GLN A 71 4.81 10.12 36.93
CA GLN A 71 6.14 10.24 36.32
C GLN A 71 6.43 9.08 35.35
N SER A 72 5.67 7.96 35.43
CA SER A 72 5.79 6.88 34.43
C SER A 72 5.47 7.34 33.01
N TYR A 73 4.64 8.37 32.82
CA TYR A 73 4.35 8.96 31.52
C TYR A 73 5.50 9.79 30.91
N GLY A 74 6.51 10.12 31.71
CA GLY A 74 7.58 11.02 31.28
C GLY A 74 7.08 12.42 30.99
N ASN A 75 7.68 13.10 30.02
CA ASN A 75 7.12 14.34 29.49
C ASN A 75 5.79 14.04 28.79
N MET A 76 4.76 14.80 29.15
CA MET A 76 3.38 14.47 28.75
C MET A 76 2.56 15.74 28.48
N VAL A 77 1.69 15.67 27.49
CA VAL A 77 0.65 16.64 27.20
C VAL A 77 -0.71 15.95 27.26
N ARG A 78 -1.70 16.60 27.85
CA ARG A 78 -3.10 16.20 27.73
C ARG A 78 -3.92 17.39 27.19
N ILE A 79 -4.82 17.08 26.24
CA ILE A 79 -5.69 18.05 25.60
C ILE A 79 -7.12 17.70 25.92
N ARG A 80 -7.88 18.70 26.37
CA ARG A 80 -9.34 18.62 26.49
C ARG A 80 -9.98 19.15 25.20
N HIS A 81 -10.79 18.32 24.60
CA HIS A 81 -11.57 18.63 23.41
C HIS A 81 -12.99 19.11 23.78
N ALA A 82 -13.77 19.49 22.78
CA ALA A 82 -15.19 19.71 22.98
C ALA A 82 -15.87 18.41 23.44
N ASP A 83 -16.92 18.53 24.26
CA ASP A 83 -17.58 17.36 24.81
C ASP A 83 -18.16 16.46 23.71
N TYR A 84 -18.06 15.16 23.94
CA TYR A 84 -18.69 14.14 23.12
C TYR A 84 -19.92 13.58 23.83
N LYS A 85 -21.12 13.78 23.23
CA LYS A 85 -22.42 13.33 23.83
C LYS A 85 -22.53 13.71 25.30
N SER A 86 -22.23 14.97 25.62
CA SER A 86 -22.23 15.54 26.98
C SER A 86 -21.24 14.91 27.96
N LYS A 87 -20.22 14.23 27.47
CA LYS A 87 -19.11 13.66 28.24
C LYS A 87 -17.80 14.35 27.88
N THR A 88 -16.94 14.59 28.88
CA THR A 88 -15.63 15.17 28.63
C THR A 88 -14.80 14.24 27.78
N LEU A 89 -14.22 14.75 26.68
CA LEU A 89 -13.30 14.03 25.80
C LEU A 89 -11.90 14.63 25.94
N GLN A 90 -10.92 13.78 26.18
CA GLN A 90 -9.52 14.19 26.30
C GLN A 90 -8.62 13.19 25.59
N THR A 91 -7.45 13.67 25.12
CA THR A 91 -6.36 12.83 24.62
C THR A 91 -5.09 13.09 25.41
N ARG A 92 -4.28 12.06 25.62
CA ARG A 92 -2.98 12.14 26.31
C ARG A 92 -1.88 11.60 25.41
N TYR A 93 -0.76 12.32 25.41
CA TYR A 93 0.44 12.05 24.62
C TYR A 93 1.64 11.96 25.58
N ALA A 94 2.22 10.80 25.71
CA ALA A 94 3.25 10.54 26.70
C ALA A 94 4.58 10.06 26.08
N HIS A 95 5.60 9.96 26.94
CA HIS A 95 6.98 9.60 26.58
C HIS A 95 7.65 10.59 25.62
N LEU A 96 7.22 11.86 25.64
CA LEU A 96 7.75 12.89 24.76
C LEU A 96 9.21 13.22 25.12
N SER A 97 10.02 13.56 24.12
CA SER A 97 11.33 14.18 24.35
C SER A 97 11.17 15.62 24.83
N SER A 98 10.20 16.33 24.24
CA SER A 98 9.83 17.69 24.58
C SER A 98 8.41 18.00 24.11
N TYR A 99 7.80 19.04 24.65
CA TYR A 99 6.56 19.61 24.13
C TYR A 99 6.71 21.12 23.94
N CYS A 100 5.94 21.69 23.00
CA CYS A 100 6.00 23.10 22.60
C CYS A 100 4.72 23.88 22.92
N VAL A 101 3.85 23.31 23.76
CA VAL A 101 2.58 23.91 24.20
C VAL A 101 2.57 24.11 25.72
N LYS A 102 1.68 24.95 26.22
CA LYS A 102 1.54 25.23 27.65
C LYS A 102 0.11 25.04 28.13
N TYR A 103 -0.04 24.81 29.44
CA TYR A 103 -1.35 24.74 30.09
C TYR A 103 -2.24 25.94 29.70
N GLY A 104 -3.49 25.69 29.34
CA GLY A 104 -4.45 26.68 28.92
C GLY A 104 -4.33 27.09 27.43
N GLN A 105 -3.30 26.65 26.72
CA GLN A 105 -3.16 26.95 25.28
C GLN A 105 -4.24 26.24 24.46
N ARG A 106 -4.87 26.97 23.53
CA ARG A 106 -5.71 26.38 22.49
C ARG A 106 -4.83 25.83 21.37
N VAL A 107 -5.16 24.67 20.90
CA VAL A 107 -4.50 23.99 19.78
C VAL A 107 -5.52 23.56 18.75
N LYS A 108 -5.08 23.47 17.51
CA LYS A 108 -5.87 22.96 16.39
C LYS A 108 -5.53 21.51 16.08
N GLU A 109 -6.50 20.76 15.55
CA GLU A 109 -6.26 19.43 14.99
C GLU A 109 -5.08 19.49 14.01
N GLY A 110 -4.10 18.60 14.21
CA GLY A 110 -2.89 18.56 13.39
C GLY A 110 -1.81 19.58 13.73
N GLU A 111 -2.01 20.44 14.74
CA GLU A 111 -0.95 21.30 15.26
C GLU A 111 0.11 20.49 16.00
N ILE A 112 1.39 20.82 15.80
CA ILE A 112 2.50 20.15 16.52
C ILE A 112 2.44 20.58 17.99
N ILE A 113 2.33 19.61 18.88
CA ILE A 113 2.27 19.83 20.35
C ILE A 113 3.54 19.42 21.07
N GLY A 114 4.42 18.68 20.38
CA GLY A 114 5.67 18.19 20.94
C GLY A 114 6.36 17.19 20.02
N TYR A 115 7.33 16.49 20.56
CA TYR A 115 8.12 15.51 19.84
C TYR A 115 8.22 14.23 20.65
N SER A 116 8.13 13.07 19.98
CA SER A 116 8.24 11.77 20.62
C SER A 116 9.61 11.54 21.22
N GLY A 117 9.74 10.62 22.19
CA GLY A 117 10.97 10.36 22.90
C GLY A 117 10.99 9.03 23.62
N VAL A 118 11.75 9.02 24.75
CA VAL A 118 11.97 7.85 25.60
C VAL A 118 11.95 8.23 27.09
N THR A 119 11.15 9.22 27.48
CA THR A 119 11.05 9.68 28.86
C THR A 119 10.04 8.85 29.65
N GLY A 120 10.23 8.74 30.98
CA GLY A 120 9.35 7.96 31.86
C GLY A 120 9.65 6.46 31.86
N ASN A 121 8.60 5.63 31.98
CA ASN A 121 8.74 4.17 32.05
C ASN A 121 8.57 3.53 30.66
N VAL A 122 9.67 3.45 29.91
CA VAL A 122 9.70 2.93 28.53
C VAL A 122 10.80 1.89 28.35
N PHE A 123 10.55 0.89 27.50
CA PHE A 123 11.53 -0.10 27.05
C PHE A 123 12.08 0.18 25.65
N GLY A 124 11.53 1.19 24.96
CA GLY A 124 11.92 1.59 23.60
C GLY A 124 11.18 2.83 23.16
N ALA A 125 11.66 3.46 22.09
CA ALA A 125 11.05 4.69 21.57
C ALA A 125 9.67 4.44 20.98
N HIS A 126 8.65 5.07 21.55
CA HIS A 126 7.27 5.05 21.09
C HIS A 126 6.50 6.29 21.57
N LEU A 127 5.36 6.54 20.98
CA LEU A 127 4.37 7.47 21.51
C LEU A 127 3.27 6.67 22.19
N HIS A 128 3.08 6.85 23.49
CA HIS A 128 1.94 6.31 24.23
C HIS A 128 0.76 7.29 24.11
N PHE A 129 -0.33 6.81 23.50
CA PHE A 129 -1.51 7.62 23.21
C PHE A 129 -2.76 7.06 23.88
N GLU A 130 -3.44 7.91 24.65
CA GLU A 130 -4.70 7.57 25.34
C GLU A 130 -5.84 8.43 24.85
N VAL A 131 -7.04 7.85 24.81
CA VAL A 131 -8.33 8.56 24.72
C VAL A 131 -9.10 8.39 26.02
N ILE A 132 -9.51 9.49 26.60
CA ILE A 132 -10.16 9.53 27.91
C ILE A 132 -11.56 10.13 27.74
N LEU A 133 -12.58 9.35 28.05
CA LEU A 133 -13.98 9.76 28.01
C LEU A 133 -14.55 9.79 29.43
N ASN A 134 -14.98 10.97 29.87
CA ASN A 134 -15.54 11.18 31.22
C ASN A 134 -14.65 10.60 32.34
N GLY A 135 -13.35 10.86 32.25
CA GLY A 135 -12.32 10.43 33.21
C GLY A 135 -11.91 8.95 33.11
N LYS A 136 -12.49 8.17 32.20
CA LYS A 136 -12.14 6.76 31.97
C LYS A 136 -11.41 6.61 30.63
N ARG A 137 -10.31 5.85 30.61
CA ARG A 137 -9.63 5.50 29.37
C ARG A 137 -10.53 4.60 28.52
N THR A 138 -10.54 4.84 27.23
CA THR A 138 -11.25 4.04 26.22
C THR A 138 -10.26 3.61 25.16
N ASN A 139 -10.55 2.51 24.46
CA ASN A 139 -9.66 2.01 23.41
C ASN A 139 -9.47 3.08 22.32
N PRO A 140 -8.25 3.64 22.12
CA PRO A 140 -8.03 4.67 21.13
C PRO A 140 -8.40 4.26 19.71
N LEU A 141 -8.32 2.97 19.36
CA LEU A 141 -8.60 2.45 18.02
C LEU A 141 -10.07 2.60 17.61
N VAL A 142 -10.99 2.82 18.56
CA VAL A 142 -12.39 3.08 18.23
C VAL A 142 -12.68 4.56 17.92
N TRP A 143 -11.68 5.43 18.12
CA TRP A 143 -11.77 6.87 17.87
C TRP A 143 -10.93 7.31 16.67
N LEU A 144 -9.91 6.53 16.32
CA LEU A 144 -9.03 6.76 15.18
C LEU A 144 -9.62 6.08 13.94
N ASP A 145 -9.29 6.57 12.75
CA ASP A 145 -9.61 5.81 11.54
C ASP A 145 -8.80 4.51 11.48
N ASN A 146 -9.25 3.56 10.66
CA ASN A 146 -8.62 2.24 10.54
C ASN A 146 -7.38 2.24 9.65
N ASP A 147 -6.81 3.39 9.39
CA ASP A 147 -5.59 3.56 8.60
C ASP A 147 -4.35 3.34 9.47
N PHE A 148 -4.03 2.10 9.77
CA PHE A 148 -2.83 1.75 10.55
C PHE A 148 -2.24 0.41 10.14
N THR A 149 -0.93 0.24 10.43
CA THR A 149 -0.23 -1.04 10.36
C THR A 149 0.12 -1.54 11.75
N THR A 150 0.29 -2.85 11.89
CA THR A 150 0.79 -3.45 13.13
C THR A 150 2.27 -3.78 12.98
N ALA A 151 3.03 -3.71 14.07
CA ALA A 151 4.36 -4.31 14.09
C ALA A 151 4.21 -5.82 13.88
N SER A 152 5.09 -6.44 13.07
CA SER A 152 5.00 -7.86 12.72
C SER A 152 4.90 -8.74 13.97
N GLY A 153 3.92 -9.64 13.98
CA GLY A 153 3.70 -10.63 15.06
C GLY A 153 2.79 -10.18 16.19
N GLN A 154 2.22 -8.97 16.17
CA GLN A 154 1.25 -8.55 17.19
C GLN A 154 -0.18 -8.68 16.69
N VAL A 155 -1.05 -9.28 17.50
CA VAL A 155 -2.48 -9.39 17.27
C VAL A 155 -3.18 -8.35 18.15
N PHE A 156 -3.86 -7.38 17.54
CA PHE A 156 -4.67 -6.41 18.27
C PHE A 156 -6.10 -6.88 18.33
N THR A 157 -6.63 -7.08 19.55
CA THR A 157 -7.99 -7.54 19.74
C THR A 157 -8.93 -6.34 19.76
N TYR A 158 -9.73 -6.20 18.73
CA TYR A 158 -10.89 -5.32 18.71
C TYR A 158 -12.09 -6.08 19.29
N ARG A 159 -12.79 -5.50 20.26
CA ARG A 159 -14.01 -6.10 20.81
C ARG A 159 -15.23 -5.54 20.08
N PRO A 160 -16.06 -6.37 19.43
CA PRO A 160 -17.36 -5.95 18.90
C PRO A 160 -18.21 -5.35 20.02
N GLY A 161 -18.77 -4.15 19.80
CA GLY A 161 -19.63 -3.47 20.77
C GLY A 161 -18.95 -2.38 21.61
N GLU A 162 -17.63 -2.23 21.58
CA GLU A 162 -16.96 -0.98 21.93
C GLU A 162 -17.32 0.05 20.87
N HIS A 163 -17.45 1.30 21.28
CA HIS A 163 -17.90 2.39 20.42
C HIS A 163 -17.09 2.41 19.11
N ALA A 164 -17.67 1.92 18.05
CA ALA A 164 -17.13 2.06 16.71
C ALA A 164 -17.63 3.39 16.15
N VAL A 165 -16.73 4.31 15.91
CA VAL A 165 -17.03 5.43 15.01
C VAL A 165 -17.15 4.79 13.63
N GLU A 166 -18.35 4.71 13.08
CA GLU A 166 -18.46 4.49 11.65
C GLU A 166 -17.69 5.63 10.99
N LYS A 167 -16.57 5.29 10.34
CA LYS A 167 -15.90 6.21 9.44
C LYS A 167 -17.02 6.80 8.56
N PRO A 168 -17.16 8.13 8.41
CA PRO A 168 -18.02 8.64 7.37
C PRO A 168 -17.62 7.87 6.13
N ALA A 169 -18.54 7.24 5.48
CA ALA A 169 -18.34 6.75 4.12
C ALA A 169 -17.57 7.85 3.42
N ASP A 170 -16.32 7.59 3.08
CA ASP A 170 -15.29 8.57 2.69
C ASP A 170 -15.95 9.80 2.08
N ALA A 171 -15.47 11.00 2.45
CA ALA A 171 -16.00 12.22 1.90
C ALA A 171 -16.22 12.00 0.40
N ALA A 172 -17.46 11.65 0.02
CA ALA A 172 -17.91 11.21 -1.29
C ALA A 172 -16.78 10.46 -2.05
N GLN A 173 -16.75 9.11 -1.95
CA GLN A 173 -16.24 8.36 -3.10
C GLN A 173 -16.82 9.06 -4.32
N PRO A 174 -16.02 9.50 -5.29
CA PRO A 174 -16.56 9.94 -6.55
C PRO A 174 -17.48 8.80 -6.99
N SER A 175 -18.78 9.08 -7.02
CA SER A 175 -19.86 8.13 -7.12
C SER A 175 -19.59 7.17 -8.27
N GLY A 176 -19.20 5.93 -7.97
CA GLY A 176 -19.03 4.86 -8.92
C GLY A 176 -17.70 4.12 -8.97
N GLU A 177 -16.66 4.46 -8.21
CA GLU A 177 -15.40 3.71 -8.25
C GLU A 177 -15.52 2.41 -7.43
N GLU A 178 -15.28 1.28 -8.08
CA GLU A 178 -15.27 -0.03 -7.42
C GLU A 178 -13.98 -0.21 -6.61
N VAL A 179 -14.10 -0.68 -5.38
CA VAL A 179 -12.94 -1.04 -4.55
C VAL A 179 -12.50 -2.46 -4.86
N LEU A 180 -11.20 -2.63 -5.10
CA LEU A 180 -10.53 -3.90 -5.27
C LEU A 180 -9.49 -4.09 -4.16
N ILE A 181 -9.13 -5.34 -3.93
CA ILE A 181 -7.97 -5.70 -3.08
C ILE A 181 -6.96 -6.47 -3.91
N ASP A 182 -5.70 -6.47 -3.50
CA ASP A 182 -4.74 -7.41 -4.02
C ASP A 182 -4.18 -8.29 -2.90
N VAL A 183 -3.98 -9.57 -3.21
CA VAL A 183 -3.69 -10.60 -2.21
C VAL A 183 -2.61 -11.56 -2.67
N SER A 184 -1.82 -12.01 -1.69
CA SER A 184 -0.73 -12.97 -1.87
C SER A 184 -0.64 -13.91 -0.66
N HIS A 185 0.48 -14.61 -0.49
CA HIS A 185 0.75 -15.40 0.71
C HIS A 185 0.83 -14.54 1.99
N HIS A 186 1.07 -13.23 1.88
CA HIS A 186 1.16 -12.33 3.04
C HIS A 186 -0.13 -12.23 3.84
N GLN A 187 -1.29 -12.44 3.20
CA GLN A 187 -2.59 -12.42 3.86
C GLN A 187 -2.96 -13.77 4.52
N GLY A 188 -2.14 -14.83 4.31
CA GLY A 188 -2.42 -16.16 4.84
C GLY A 188 -3.76 -16.71 4.39
N SER A 189 -4.49 -17.36 5.30
CA SER A 189 -5.81 -17.92 4.99
C SER A 189 -6.89 -16.84 4.97
N ILE A 190 -7.64 -16.77 3.88
CA ILE A 190 -8.71 -15.78 3.66
C ILE A 190 -10.08 -16.45 3.77
N TYR A 191 -10.98 -15.88 4.57
CA TYR A 191 -12.38 -16.29 4.63
C TYR A 191 -13.22 -15.53 3.60
N TRP A 192 -13.18 -16.00 2.36
CA TRP A 192 -13.73 -15.34 1.17
C TRP A 192 -15.22 -15.02 1.26
N ALA A 193 -16.00 -15.76 2.01
CA ALA A 193 -17.43 -15.49 2.21
C ALA A 193 -17.69 -14.12 2.90
N LYS A 194 -16.71 -13.59 3.64
CA LYS A 194 -16.80 -12.29 4.32
C LYS A 194 -16.13 -11.16 3.55
N VAL A 195 -15.32 -11.45 2.54
CA VAL A 195 -14.63 -10.42 1.75
C VAL A 195 -15.65 -9.67 0.90
N PRO A 196 -15.81 -8.33 1.04
CA PRO A 196 -16.79 -7.56 0.27
C PRO A 196 -16.31 -7.18 -1.14
N TYR A 197 -15.01 -7.25 -1.41
CA TYR A 197 -14.35 -6.72 -2.60
C TYR A 197 -13.93 -7.81 -3.58
N ARG A 198 -13.76 -7.43 -4.85
CA ARG A 198 -13.06 -8.30 -5.81
C ARG A 198 -11.56 -8.21 -5.60
N ALA A 199 -10.83 -9.25 -5.98
CA ALA A 199 -9.41 -9.40 -5.70
C ALA A 199 -8.56 -9.62 -6.95
N ILE A 200 -7.37 -9.03 -6.95
CA ILE A 200 -6.26 -9.33 -7.85
C ILE A 200 -5.35 -10.31 -7.09
N VAL A 201 -5.14 -11.52 -7.63
CA VAL A 201 -4.47 -12.61 -6.91
C VAL A 201 -3.04 -12.79 -7.45
N ARG A 202 -2.03 -12.80 -6.56
CA ARG A 202 -0.66 -13.09 -6.97
C ARG A 202 -0.53 -14.54 -7.43
N ILE A 203 -0.10 -14.77 -8.68
CA ILE A 203 0.22 -16.11 -9.19
C ILE A 203 1.54 -16.59 -8.62
N GLY A 204 2.54 -15.73 -8.61
CA GLY A 204 3.89 -16.07 -8.20
C GLY A 204 4.87 -14.94 -8.38
N TYR A 205 6.13 -15.31 -8.40
CA TYR A 205 7.23 -14.36 -8.52
C TYR A 205 8.48 -15.07 -9.11
N ARG A 206 9.39 -14.26 -9.66
CA ARG A 206 10.75 -14.75 -9.95
C ARG A 206 11.66 -14.39 -8.77
N GLY A 207 12.37 -15.37 -8.23
CA GLY A 207 13.23 -15.17 -7.06
C GLY A 207 14.36 -14.17 -7.35
N TYR A 208 14.46 -13.10 -6.54
CA TYR A 208 15.39 -11.99 -6.74
C TYR A 208 16.89 -12.38 -6.70
N GLY A 209 17.25 -13.46 -6.01
CA GLY A 209 18.62 -14.01 -6.01
C GLY A 209 18.79 -15.22 -6.91
N SER A 210 17.77 -16.10 -6.98
CA SER A 210 17.86 -17.39 -7.68
C SER A 210 17.46 -17.33 -9.16
N GLY A 211 16.66 -16.35 -9.57
CA GLY A 211 16.06 -16.27 -10.90
C GLY A 211 15.03 -17.35 -11.20
N LYS A 212 14.67 -18.20 -10.23
CA LYS A 212 13.70 -19.29 -10.42
C LYS A 212 12.27 -18.77 -10.36
N LEU A 213 11.41 -19.31 -11.21
CA LEU A 213 9.96 -19.09 -11.14
C LEU A 213 9.39 -19.84 -9.93
N MET A 214 8.63 -19.13 -9.12
CA MET A 214 8.02 -19.63 -7.89
C MET A 214 6.53 -19.31 -7.91
N LYS A 215 5.69 -20.33 -7.67
CA LYS A 215 4.26 -20.12 -7.43
C LYS A 215 4.07 -19.54 -6.02
N ASP A 216 3.16 -18.58 -5.86
CA ASP A 216 2.79 -18.07 -4.54
C ASP A 216 2.17 -19.21 -3.69
N GLU A 217 2.59 -19.32 -2.43
CA GLU A 217 2.19 -20.43 -1.54
C GLU A 217 0.67 -20.46 -1.27
N GLN A 218 0.00 -19.31 -1.33
CA GLN A 218 -1.44 -19.19 -1.15
C GLN A 218 -2.21 -19.08 -2.47
N TYR A 219 -1.54 -19.17 -3.62
CA TYR A 219 -2.20 -18.97 -4.92
C TYR A 219 -3.41 -19.87 -5.12
N ASP A 220 -3.26 -21.18 -4.92
CA ASP A 220 -4.34 -22.13 -5.16
C ASP A 220 -5.58 -21.86 -4.27
N ALA A 221 -5.32 -21.56 -2.98
CA ALA A 221 -6.38 -21.24 -2.01
C ALA A 221 -7.05 -19.88 -2.35
N ASN A 222 -6.24 -18.86 -2.66
CA ASN A 222 -6.74 -17.54 -2.99
C ASN A 222 -7.52 -17.54 -4.32
N PHE A 223 -7.00 -18.19 -5.36
CA PHE A 223 -7.70 -18.33 -6.64
C PHE A 223 -9.01 -19.08 -6.50
N ALA A 224 -8.99 -20.27 -5.86
CA ALA A 224 -10.19 -21.07 -5.68
C ALA A 224 -11.26 -20.32 -4.86
N GLY A 225 -10.85 -19.68 -3.76
CA GLY A 225 -11.76 -18.95 -2.89
C GLY A 225 -12.34 -17.69 -3.53
N ALA A 226 -11.51 -16.88 -4.20
CA ALA A 226 -11.96 -15.69 -4.94
C ALA A 226 -12.91 -16.06 -6.08
N LYS A 227 -12.59 -17.11 -6.83
CA LYS A 227 -13.43 -17.62 -7.93
C LYS A 227 -14.78 -18.15 -7.43
N ALA A 228 -14.78 -19.00 -6.41
CA ALA A 228 -15.98 -19.60 -5.85
C ALA A 228 -16.95 -18.56 -5.24
N SER A 229 -16.39 -17.49 -4.68
CA SER A 229 -17.18 -16.39 -4.10
C SER A 229 -17.58 -15.31 -5.11
N GLY A 230 -17.19 -15.43 -6.40
CA GLY A 230 -17.43 -14.42 -7.41
C GLY A 230 -16.59 -13.14 -7.23
N LYS A 231 -15.49 -13.22 -6.50
CA LYS A 231 -14.63 -12.08 -6.15
C LYS A 231 -13.36 -11.98 -6.99
N LEU A 232 -13.11 -12.91 -7.90
CA LEU A 232 -11.92 -12.83 -8.75
C LEU A 232 -12.02 -11.66 -9.72
N PHE A 233 -11.03 -10.75 -9.67
CA PHE A 233 -10.88 -9.66 -10.63
C PHE A 233 -9.81 -9.95 -11.66
N GLY A 234 -8.63 -10.40 -11.23
CA GLY A 234 -7.48 -10.62 -12.08
C GLY A 234 -6.31 -11.22 -11.33
N PHE A 235 -5.14 -11.13 -11.95
CA PHE A 235 -3.91 -11.74 -11.45
C PHE A 235 -2.73 -10.78 -11.57
N TYR A 236 -1.69 -11.00 -10.77
CA TYR A 236 -0.40 -10.34 -10.93
C TYR A 236 0.77 -11.29 -10.69
N PHE A 237 1.91 -10.92 -11.23
CA PHE A 237 3.17 -11.65 -11.08
C PHE A 237 4.30 -10.68 -10.73
N PHE A 238 4.97 -10.89 -9.61
CA PHE A 238 6.10 -10.09 -9.17
C PHE A 238 7.35 -10.47 -9.97
N SER A 239 7.75 -9.58 -10.86
CA SER A 239 8.83 -9.87 -11.82
C SER A 239 10.20 -9.47 -11.28
N GLN A 240 11.13 -10.34 -11.50
CA GLN A 240 12.57 -10.08 -11.40
C GLN A 240 13.29 -10.55 -12.67
N ALA A 241 12.62 -10.50 -13.83
CA ALA A 241 13.21 -10.78 -15.13
C ALA A 241 14.31 -9.77 -15.46
N THR A 242 15.42 -10.26 -16.03
CA THR A 242 16.55 -9.45 -16.50
C THR A 242 16.67 -9.44 -18.01
N THR A 243 15.88 -10.25 -18.69
CA THR A 243 15.80 -10.35 -20.15
C THR A 243 14.36 -10.45 -20.63
N VAL A 244 14.11 -10.14 -21.89
CA VAL A 244 12.79 -10.28 -22.53
C VAL A 244 12.34 -11.74 -22.61
N ASP A 245 13.28 -12.67 -22.72
CA ASP A 245 12.98 -14.12 -22.74
C ASP A 245 12.48 -14.57 -21.36
N GLU A 246 13.13 -14.13 -20.27
CA GLU A 246 12.67 -14.41 -18.92
C GLU A 246 11.28 -13.82 -18.65
N ALA A 247 10.97 -12.62 -19.16
CA ALA A 247 9.65 -12.02 -19.04
C ALA A 247 8.58 -12.84 -19.81
N SER A 248 8.94 -13.37 -20.96
CA SER A 248 8.07 -14.29 -21.72
C SER A 248 7.84 -15.60 -20.96
N GLU A 249 8.87 -16.16 -20.32
CA GLU A 249 8.74 -17.34 -19.44
C GLU A 249 7.82 -17.07 -18.25
N GLU A 250 7.89 -15.88 -17.66
CA GLU A 250 6.99 -15.48 -16.55
C GLU A 250 5.53 -15.46 -17.00
N ALA A 251 5.26 -14.91 -18.19
CA ALA A 251 3.91 -14.89 -18.76
C ALA A 251 3.42 -16.31 -19.12
N ASP A 252 4.28 -17.17 -19.66
CA ASP A 252 3.97 -18.59 -19.93
C ASP A 252 3.69 -19.36 -18.64
N PHE A 253 4.48 -19.11 -17.59
CA PHE A 253 4.26 -19.68 -16.27
C PHE A 253 2.88 -19.28 -15.71
N CYS A 254 2.51 -18.00 -15.83
CA CYS A 254 1.19 -17.51 -15.42
C CYS A 254 0.07 -18.19 -16.21
N ALA A 255 0.23 -18.34 -17.53
CA ALA A 255 -0.76 -18.98 -18.39
C ALA A 255 -0.94 -20.48 -18.10
N GLY A 256 0.10 -21.15 -17.59
CA GLY A 256 0.00 -22.54 -17.12
C GLY A 256 -0.79 -22.71 -15.82
N LEU A 257 -1.02 -21.64 -15.04
CA LEU A 257 -1.67 -21.67 -13.74
C LEU A 257 -3.04 -20.97 -13.71
N ALA A 258 -3.20 -19.88 -14.46
CA ALA A 258 -4.38 -19.03 -14.42
C ALA A 258 -5.22 -19.15 -15.71
N PRO A 259 -6.56 -19.09 -15.62
CA PRO A 259 -7.43 -19.07 -16.81
C PRO A 259 -7.29 -17.75 -17.59
N SER A 260 -7.36 -17.83 -18.90
CA SER A 260 -7.45 -16.66 -19.78
C SER A 260 -8.75 -15.85 -19.58
N GLY A 261 -8.80 -14.66 -20.17
CA GLY A 261 -9.97 -13.77 -20.10
C GLY A 261 -9.99 -12.85 -18.89
N TYR A 262 -8.98 -12.90 -18.03
CA TYR A 262 -8.79 -12.00 -16.89
C TYR A 262 -7.63 -11.02 -17.14
N PRO A 263 -7.60 -9.87 -16.42
CA PRO A 263 -6.38 -9.05 -16.34
C PRO A 263 -5.21 -9.82 -15.73
N LEU A 264 -4.02 -9.63 -16.32
CA LEU A 264 -2.76 -10.11 -15.77
C LEU A 264 -1.76 -8.96 -15.74
N PHE A 265 -1.26 -8.63 -14.56
CA PHE A 265 -0.37 -7.50 -14.34
C PHE A 265 1.07 -7.96 -14.14
N PHE A 266 1.98 -7.31 -14.88
CA PHE A 266 3.41 -7.33 -14.63
C PHE A 266 3.68 -6.39 -13.46
N ASP A 267 4.17 -6.90 -12.34
CA ASP A 267 4.48 -6.12 -11.15
C ASP A 267 5.95 -5.69 -11.21
N ALA A 268 6.15 -4.38 -11.43
CA ALA A 268 7.43 -3.73 -11.64
C ALA A 268 7.79 -2.83 -10.46
N GLU A 269 8.59 -3.36 -9.54
CA GLU A 269 9.08 -2.63 -8.38
C GLU A 269 10.46 -3.13 -7.92
N TRP A 270 11.03 -2.50 -6.89
CA TRP A 270 12.27 -2.97 -6.30
C TRP A 270 12.11 -4.33 -5.65
N SER A 271 13.17 -5.15 -5.69
CA SER A 271 13.16 -6.49 -5.07
C SER A 271 12.90 -6.42 -3.55
N HIS A 272 13.51 -5.45 -2.90
CA HIS A 272 13.37 -5.12 -1.48
C HIS A 272 14.07 -3.76 -1.17
N GLU A 273 14.05 -3.34 0.09
CA GLU A 273 14.57 -2.03 0.53
C GLU A 273 16.05 -1.76 0.20
N THR A 274 16.88 -2.80 0.09
CA THR A 274 18.32 -2.65 -0.24
C THR A 274 18.59 -2.51 -1.74
N HIS A 275 17.60 -2.76 -2.59
CA HIS A 275 17.69 -2.66 -4.07
C HIS A 275 18.89 -3.43 -4.64
N ASP A 276 19.14 -4.64 -4.16
CA ASP A 276 20.25 -5.50 -4.58
C ASP A 276 19.78 -6.80 -5.28
N GLY A 277 18.50 -6.86 -5.66
CA GLY A 277 17.97 -7.93 -6.49
C GLY A 277 18.50 -7.91 -7.92
N ARG A 278 18.33 -9.02 -8.61
CA ARG A 278 18.86 -9.23 -9.96
C ARG A 278 18.35 -8.22 -11.01
N ALA A 279 17.11 -7.75 -10.86
CA ALA A 279 16.52 -6.75 -11.76
C ALA A 279 16.79 -5.30 -11.32
N ASP A 280 17.30 -5.06 -10.10
CA ASP A 280 17.40 -3.72 -9.55
C ASP A 280 18.47 -2.85 -10.23
N SER A 281 19.46 -3.45 -10.89
CA SER A 281 20.50 -2.74 -11.65
C SER A 281 20.13 -2.44 -13.10
N LEU A 282 18.96 -2.85 -13.58
CA LEU A 282 18.53 -2.64 -14.96
C LEU A 282 18.28 -1.14 -15.24
N THR A 283 18.54 -0.74 -16.48
CA THR A 283 18.18 0.59 -16.97
C THR A 283 16.68 0.70 -17.19
N LYS A 284 16.17 1.95 -17.27
CA LYS A 284 14.79 2.23 -17.60
C LYS A 284 14.33 1.54 -18.89
N ASP A 285 15.14 1.63 -19.94
CA ASP A 285 14.80 1.06 -21.26
C ASP A 285 14.73 -0.47 -21.21
N GLN A 286 15.66 -1.11 -20.47
CA GLN A 286 15.64 -2.56 -20.28
C GLN A 286 14.37 -3.01 -19.54
N ARG A 287 14.02 -2.34 -18.43
CA ARG A 287 12.78 -2.66 -17.70
C ARG A 287 11.53 -2.44 -18.55
N THR A 288 11.51 -1.37 -19.34
CA THR A 288 10.40 -1.11 -20.26
C THR A 288 10.25 -2.21 -21.30
N ALA A 289 11.34 -2.63 -21.93
CA ALA A 289 11.31 -3.72 -22.91
C ALA A 289 10.90 -5.08 -22.30
N ILE A 290 11.36 -5.36 -21.07
CA ILE A 290 11.01 -6.57 -20.32
C ILE A 290 9.49 -6.57 -19.98
N ALA A 291 8.96 -5.46 -19.49
CA ALA A 291 7.53 -5.34 -19.18
C ALA A 291 6.66 -5.49 -20.46
N MET A 292 7.10 -4.91 -21.59
CA MET A 292 6.44 -5.11 -22.88
C MET A 292 6.42 -6.58 -23.30
N ALA A 293 7.55 -7.28 -23.18
CA ALA A 293 7.64 -8.69 -23.56
C ALA A 293 6.69 -9.58 -22.76
N PHE A 294 6.61 -9.35 -21.43
CA PHE A 294 5.62 -10.02 -20.58
C PHE A 294 4.20 -9.74 -21.07
N CYS A 295 3.85 -8.46 -21.26
CA CYS A 295 2.50 -8.07 -21.64
C CYS A 295 2.09 -8.62 -23.01
N GLU A 296 2.95 -8.53 -24.01
CA GLU A 296 2.67 -9.09 -25.32
C GLU A 296 2.52 -10.63 -25.27
N ARG A 297 3.37 -11.30 -24.48
CA ARG A 297 3.25 -12.74 -24.29
C ARG A 297 1.95 -13.12 -23.57
N ALA A 298 1.58 -12.37 -22.54
CA ALA A 298 0.30 -12.55 -21.82
C ALA A 298 -0.91 -12.39 -22.75
N LYS A 299 -0.89 -11.41 -23.66
CA LYS A 299 -1.95 -11.23 -24.67
C LYS A 299 -2.08 -12.44 -25.59
N THR A 300 -0.97 -13.09 -25.97
CA THR A 300 -1.05 -14.30 -26.82
C THR A 300 -1.76 -15.45 -26.11
N HIS A 301 -1.75 -15.47 -24.78
CA HIS A 301 -2.48 -16.42 -23.95
C HIS A 301 -3.91 -15.99 -23.63
N GLY A 302 -4.36 -14.86 -24.16
CA GLY A 302 -5.74 -14.36 -23.98
C GLY A 302 -5.99 -13.62 -22.67
N PHE A 303 -4.95 -13.09 -22.03
CA PHE A 303 -5.09 -12.15 -20.91
C PHE A 303 -5.22 -10.71 -21.41
N THR A 304 -5.91 -9.87 -20.63
CA THR A 304 -5.79 -8.43 -20.78
C THR A 304 -4.58 -7.97 -19.97
N ALA A 305 -3.50 -7.56 -20.66
CA ALA A 305 -2.22 -7.28 -20.01
C ALA A 305 -2.20 -5.90 -19.35
N GLY A 306 -1.50 -5.79 -18.23
CA GLY A 306 -1.32 -4.56 -17.47
C GLY A 306 0.03 -4.48 -16.77
N ILE A 307 0.34 -3.27 -16.28
CA ILE A 307 1.57 -2.96 -15.53
C ILE A 307 1.16 -2.39 -14.18
N TYR A 308 1.68 -3.00 -13.11
CA TYR A 308 1.69 -2.41 -11.78
C TYR A 308 3.04 -1.77 -11.50
N THR A 309 3.03 -0.60 -10.90
CA THR A 309 4.19 0.05 -10.29
C THR A 309 3.73 1.15 -9.34
N PHE A 310 4.67 1.79 -8.66
CA PHE A 310 4.38 2.96 -7.81
C PHE A 310 4.96 4.25 -8.40
N THR A 311 4.38 5.39 -8.01
CA THR A 311 4.65 6.70 -8.64
C THR A 311 6.14 7.08 -8.66
N ALA A 312 6.92 6.76 -7.61
CA ALA A 312 8.35 7.08 -7.60
C ALA A 312 9.17 6.21 -8.55
N PHE A 313 8.69 5.00 -8.88
CA PHE A 313 9.34 4.10 -9.84
C PHE A 313 8.96 4.44 -11.29
N ALA A 314 7.71 4.84 -11.48
CA ALA A 314 7.16 5.25 -12.78
C ALA A 314 7.93 6.46 -13.34
N GLY A 315 8.39 6.37 -14.57
CA GLY A 315 9.16 7.43 -15.23
C GLY A 315 10.65 7.47 -14.88
N ALA A 316 11.03 7.17 -13.65
CA ALA A 316 12.44 7.09 -13.24
C ALA A 316 13.09 5.75 -13.63
N ASN A 317 12.39 4.64 -13.39
CA ASN A 317 12.92 3.29 -13.54
C ASN A 317 12.22 2.46 -14.63
N ILE A 318 11.04 2.89 -15.09
CA ILE A 318 10.28 2.28 -16.19
C ILE A 318 9.53 3.37 -16.94
N ASP A 319 9.35 3.25 -18.26
CA ASP A 319 8.53 4.19 -19.03
C ASP A 319 7.05 3.84 -18.93
N TYR A 320 6.52 4.06 -17.74
CA TYR A 320 5.14 3.70 -17.40
C TYR A 320 4.11 4.39 -18.29
N THR A 321 4.35 5.67 -18.64
CA THR A 321 3.41 6.41 -19.50
C THR A 321 3.33 5.80 -20.89
N TYR A 322 4.46 5.48 -21.48
CA TYR A 322 4.54 4.79 -22.77
C TYR A 322 3.85 3.41 -22.72
N LEU A 323 4.14 2.62 -21.69
CA LEU A 323 3.48 1.30 -21.51
C LEU A 323 1.96 1.41 -21.38
N CYS A 324 1.45 2.45 -20.74
CA CYS A 324 0.02 2.66 -20.57
C CYS A 324 -0.72 3.12 -21.84
N GLU A 325 -0.03 3.34 -22.95
CA GLU A 325 -0.68 3.54 -24.27
C GLU A 325 -1.33 2.25 -24.75
N ASP A 326 -0.72 1.08 -24.46
CA ASP A 326 -1.14 -0.24 -24.95
C ASP A 326 -1.59 -1.22 -23.85
N TYR A 327 -1.30 -0.92 -22.56
CA TYR A 327 -1.56 -1.81 -21.43
C TYR A 327 -2.34 -1.11 -20.32
N ILE A 328 -3.00 -1.91 -19.49
CA ILE A 328 -3.71 -1.40 -18.32
C ILE A 328 -2.72 -0.88 -17.29
N GLY A 329 -2.81 0.40 -16.91
CA GLY A 329 -2.02 0.95 -15.82
C GLY A 329 -2.67 0.67 -14.46
N TRP A 330 -1.90 0.09 -13.54
CA TRP A 330 -2.21 -0.01 -12.12
C TRP A 330 -1.10 0.70 -11.35
N LEU A 331 -1.44 1.85 -10.74
CA LEU A 331 -0.47 2.74 -10.14
C LEU A 331 -0.69 2.85 -8.63
N ALA A 332 0.36 2.59 -7.85
CA ALA A 332 0.36 2.82 -6.42
C ALA A 332 0.82 4.24 -6.07
N ASP A 333 0.01 4.95 -5.32
CA ASP A 333 0.36 6.22 -4.69
C ASP A 333 -0.56 6.48 -3.50
N THR A 334 -0.03 6.34 -2.31
CA THR A 334 -0.77 6.49 -1.05
C THR A 334 -0.85 7.93 -0.54
N ARG A 335 -0.27 8.90 -1.27
CA ARG A 335 -0.28 10.31 -0.90
C ARG A 335 -1.61 10.95 -1.27
N THR A 336 -2.12 11.84 -0.43
CA THR A 336 -3.34 12.62 -0.71
C THR A 336 -3.20 13.54 -1.93
N ASN A 337 -1.98 14.05 -2.19
CA ASN A 337 -1.64 14.91 -3.32
C ASN A 337 -0.84 14.15 -4.39
N TYR A 338 -1.29 12.96 -4.76
CA TYR A 338 -0.63 12.15 -5.78
C TYR A 338 -0.73 12.77 -7.19
N ASN A 339 0.20 12.42 -8.05
CA ASN A 339 0.20 12.89 -9.45
C ASN A 339 -0.96 12.26 -10.24
N LYS A 340 -2.02 13.04 -10.44
CA LYS A 340 -3.21 12.62 -11.19
C LYS A 340 -3.01 12.57 -12.71
N THR A 341 -1.89 13.05 -13.23
CA THR A 341 -1.62 13.08 -14.67
C THR A 341 -1.07 11.75 -15.19
N LEU A 342 -0.50 10.90 -14.33
CA LEU A 342 -0.05 9.57 -14.75
C LEU A 342 -1.25 8.69 -15.11
N PRO A 343 -1.21 7.99 -16.25
CA PRO A 343 -2.31 7.16 -16.71
C PRO A 343 -2.54 6.00 -15.75
N ARG A 344 -3.81 5.66 -15.48
CA ARG A 344 -4.20 4.49 -14.69
C ARG A 344 -5.63 4.09 -14.92
N TYR A 345 -5.88 2.81 -14.78
CA TYR A 345 -7.20 2.19 -14.66
C TYR A 345 -7.48 1.78 -13.22
N ILE A 346 -6.42 1.42 -12.49
CA ILE A 346 -6.48 1.03 -11.08
C ILE A 346 -5.51 1.90 -10.30
N HIS A 347 -5.95 2.42 -9.16
CA HIS A 347 -5.17 3.21 -8.22
C HIS A 347 -5.09 2.50 -6.89
N GLN A 348 -3.90 2.01 -6.52
CA GLN A 348 -3.64 1.54 -5.15
C GLN A 348 -3.41 2.77 -4.27
N TYR A 349 -4.39 3.06 -3.43
CA TYR A 349 -4.42 4.29 -2.64
C TYR A 349 -4.01 4.09 -1.18
N GLY A 350 -3.81 2.85 -0.75
CA GLY A 350 -3.42 2.53 0.61
C GLY A 350 -3.64 1.07 0.94
N TRP A 351 -3.71 0.79 2.21
CA TRP A 351 -3.95 -0.54 2.77
C TRP A 351 -4.89 -0.43 3.95
N GLY A 352 -5.57 -1.53 4.30
CA GLY A 352 -6.52 -1.54 5.40
C GLY A 352 -6.98 -2.92 5.82
N SER A 353 -7.78 -2.98 6.86
CA SER A 353 -8.41 -4.23 7.30
C SER A 353 -9.66 -4.51 6.48
N VAL A 354 -9.78 -5.73 5.98
CA VAL A 354 -10.94 -6.19 5.20
C VAL A 354 -11.58 -7.39 5.91
N PRO A 355 -12.91 -7.42 6.09
CA PRO A 355 -13.59 -8.56 6.67
C PRO A 355 -13.22 -9.87 5.95
N GLY A 356 -12.82 -10.89 6.71
CA GLY A 356 -12.40 -12.18 6.16
C GLY A 356 -10.92 -12.33 5.90
N ILE A 357 -10.12 -11.26 6.08
CA ILE A 357 -8.66 -11.26 5.94
C ILE A 357 -8.05 -10.92 7.30
N THR A 358 -7.04 -11.69 7.71
CA THR A 358 -6.27 -11.40 8.92
C THR A 358 -5.13 -10.43 8.57
N GLY A 359 -5.01 -9.33 9.32
CA GLY A 359 -4.01 -8.29 9.03
C GLY A 359 -4.52 -7.25 8.04
N VAL A 360 -3.58 -6.63 7.33
CA VAL A 360 -3.85 -5.59 6.34
C VAL A 360 -3.73 -6.14 4.92
N VAL A 361 -4.46 -5.54 4.01
CA VAL A 361 -4.44 -5.85 2.58
C VAL A 361 -4.46 -4.55 1.80
N ASP A 362 -3.82 -4.53 0.65
CA ASP A 362 -3.77 -3.39 -0.23
C ASP A 362 -5.15 -3.08 -0.81
N LEU A 363 -5.47 -1.78 -0.82
CA LEU A 363 -6.76 -1.26 -1.26
C LEU A 363 -6.59 -0.45 -2.53
N ASN A 364 -7.45 -0.73 -3.51
CA ASN A 364 -7.38 -0.18 -4.83
C ASN A 364 -8.73 0.39 -5.26
N HIS A 365 -8.72 1.47 -6.03
CA HIS A 365 -9.89 1.97 -6.75
C HIS A 365 -9.80 1.59 -8.23
N LEU A 366 -10.87 1.02 -8.78
CA LEU A 366 -11.05 0.92 -10.21
C LEU A 366 -11.55 2.27 -10.72
N VAL A 367 -10.63 3.12 -11.20
CA VAL A 367 -10.91 4.52 -11.58
C VAL A 367 -11.55 4.65 -12.95
N LYS A 368 -11.46 3.63 -13.79
CA LYS A 368 -12.22 3.49 -15.04
C LYS A 368 -12.38 2.03 -15.45
N ALA A 369 -13.44 1.72 -16.18
CA ALA A 369 -13.69 0.38 -16.68
C ALA A 369 -12.51 -0.12 -17.53
N LEU A 370 -12.11 -1.38 -17.33
CA LEU A 370 -11.09 -2.00 -18.17
C LEU A 370 -11.58 -2.12 -19.61
N PRO A 371 -10.67 -2.01 -20.60
CA PRO A 371 -11.01 -2.33 -21.97
C PRO A 371 -11.50 -3.78 -22.05
N ALA A 372 -12.45 -4.06 -22.94
CA ALA A 372 -12.83 -5.44 -23.24
C ALA A 372 -11.58 -6.20 -23.68
N ALA A 373 -11.45 -7.46 -23.23
CA ALA A 373 -10.36 -8.30 -23.68
C ALA A 373 -10.39 -8.33 -25.22
N ASP A 374 -9.35 -7.83 -25.84
CA ASP A 374 -9.19 -7.92 -27.28
C ASP A 374 -9.21 -9.42 -27.64
N LYS A 375 -10.17 -9.83 -28.49
CA LYS A 375 -9.99 -11.10 -29.20
C LYS A 375 -8.65 -11.01 -29.91
N PRO A 376 -7.84 -12.10 -29.95
CA PRO A 376 -6.55 -12.06 -30.59
C PRO A 376 -6.75 -11.58 -32.05
N ALA A 377 -6.58 -10.30 -32.25
CA ALA A 377 -6.38 -9.78 -33.60
C ALA A 377 -5.00 -10.31 -34.00
N ASN A 378 -4.85 -10.69 -35.25
CA ASN A 378 -3.53 -10.93 -35.86
C ASN A 378 -2.72 -9.62 -35.80
N LYS A 379 -2.26 -9.22 -34.59
CA LYS A 379 -1.39 -8.06 -34.42
C LYS A 379 0.03 -8.52 -34.74
N LEU A 380 0.65 -7.81 -35.65
CA LEU A 380 2.05 -7.95 -36.00
C LEU A 380 2.90 -7.77 -34.76
N GLN A 381 3.85 -8.68 -34.54
CA GLN A 381 4.82 -8.55 -33.45
C GLN A 381 5.76 -7.38 -33.76
N VAL A 382 5.99 -6.51 -32.78
CA VAL A 382 7.05 -5.52 -32.86
C VAL A 382 8.34 -6.19 -32.44
N ILE A 383 9.24 -6.39 -33.37
CA ILE A 383 10.57 -6.90 -33.08
C ILE A 383 11.48 -5.68 -32.93
N MET A 384 11.93 -5.41 -31.70
CA MET A 384 12.98 -4.43 -31.43
C MET A 384 14.32 -5.15 -31.47
N VAL A 385 15.11 -4.83 -32.47
CA VAL A 385 16.51 -5.33 -32.59
C VAL A 385 17.40 -4.25 -32.00
N GLY A 386 18.18 -4.58 -30.97
CA GLY A 386 19.12 -3.68 -30.31
C GLY A 386 20.23 -3.17 -31.24
N PRO A 387 21.24 -2.44 -30.76
CA PRO A 387 22.30 -1.92 -31.60
C PRO A 387 22.98 -3.06 -32.35
N VAL A 388 22.83 -3.05 -33.67
CA VAL A 388 23.36 -4.06 -34.61
C VAL A 388 24.33 -3.41 -35.56
N SER A 389 25.23 -4.19 -36.16
CA SER A 389 26.11 -3.70 -37.23
C SER A 389 25.29 -3.27 -38.44
N GLN A 390 25.88 -2.41 -39.30
CA GLN A 390 25.22 -2.01 -40.55
C GLN A 390 24.86 -3.24 -41.41
N GLY A 391 25.72 -4.25 -41.47
CA GLY A 391 25.44 -5.46 -42.23
C GLY A 391 24.27 -6.28 -41.70
N ASP A 392 24.11 -6.34 -40.36
CA ASP A 392 22.96 -7.01 -39.73
C ASP A 392 21.68 -6.22 -39.96
N ALA A 393 21.75 -4.89 -39.89
CA ALA A 393 20.59 -4.01 -40.17
C ALA A 393 20.11 -4.18 -41.62
N ASP A 394 21.04 -4.27 -42.58
CA ASP A 394 20.72 -4.50 -43.99
C ASP A 394 20.11 -5.89 -44.22
N ALA A 395 20.60 -6.92 -43.52
CA ALA A 395 20.05 -8.27 -43.58
C ALA A 395 18.64 -8.33 -43.01
N ILE A 396 18.37 -7.68 -41.88
CA ILE A 396 17.06 -7.56 -41.27
C ILE A 396 16.11 -6.81 -42.21
N TYR A 397 16.55 -5.71 -42.81
CA TYR A 397 15.73 -4.94 -43.76
C TYR A 397 15.31 -5.79 -44.97
N LEU A 398 16.25 -6.56 -45.53
CA LEU A 398 15.99 -7.46 -46.68
C LEU A 398 14.94 -8.53 -46.30
N LEU A 399 15.08 -9.13 -45.13
CA LEU A 399 14.14 -10.13 -44.62
C LEU A 399 12.73 -9.52 -44.42
N CYS A 400 12.66 -8.32 -43.88
CA CYS A 400 11.40 -7.58 -43.70
C CYS A 400 10.77 -7.26 -45.07
N LYS A 401 11.57 -6.88 -46.05
CA LYS A 401 11.11 -6.58 -47.40
C LYS A 401 10.57 -7.81 -48.10
N GLU A 402 11.24 -8.95 -48.03
CA GLU A 402 10.79 -10.22 -48.60
C GLU A 402 9.44 -10.66 -48.03
N ARG A 403 9.13 -10.27 -46.79
CA ARG A 403 7.88 -10.58 -46.12
C ARG A 403 6.80 -9.47 -46.24
N GLY A 404 7.07 -8.43 -47.05
CA GLY A 404 6.11 -7.31 -47.25
C GLY A 404 5.91 -6.42 -46.03
N LEU A 405 6.81 -6.41 -45.03
CA LEU A 405 6.68 -5.68 -43.79
C LEU A 405 7.14 -4.22 -43.92
N THR A 406 7.92 -3.88 -44.95
CA THR A 406 8.46 -2.52 -45.17
C THR A 406 7.44 -1.57 -45.78
N ASP A 407 6.53 -2.07 -46.60
CA ASP A 407 5.59 -1.25 -47.36
C ASP A 407 4.39 -0.73 -46.51
N ALA A 408 4.16 -1.33 -45.37
CA ALA A 408 3.10 -0.95 -44.45
C ALA A 408 3.55 0.02 -43.32
N GLY A 409 4.76 0.59 -43.41
CA GLY A 409 5.33 1.44 -42.36
C GLY A 409 5.69 0.68 -41.08
N LEU A 410 5.78 -0.65 -41.20
CA LEU A 410 6.05 -1.57 -40.08
C LEU A 410 7.54 -1.70 -39.74
N TYR A 411 8.42 -1.14 -40.60
CA TYR A 411 9.85 -1.06 -40.34
C TYR A 411 10.26 0.40 -40.09
N LYS A 412 10.91 0.64 -38.99
CA LYS A 412 11.55 1.94 -38.66
C LYS A 412 12.97 1.68 -38.21
N SER A 413 13.94 2.37 -38.80
CA SER A 413 15.31 2.42 -38.31
C SER A 413 15.61 3.82 -37.81
N SER A 414 16.29 3.94 -36.68
CA SER A 414 16.90 5.19 -36.22
C SER A 414 18.39 4.97 -36.05
N TRP A 415 19.17 5.89 -36.55
CA TRP A 415 20.63 5.92 -36.32
C TRP A 415 20.88 6.68 -35.04
N ALA A 416 21.73 6.14 -34.16
CA ALA A 416 22.18 6.82 -32.94
C ALA A 416 23.32 7.81 -33.27
#